data_9e82598c6c8f77216d059d6760b93d60
#
_entry.id   9e82598c6c8f77216d059d6760b93d60
#
_cell.length_a   1.000
_cell.length_b   1.000
_cell.length_c   1.000
_cell.angle_alpha   90.00
_cell.angle_beta   90.00
_cell.angle_gamma   90.00
#
_symmetry.space_group_name_H-M   'P 1'
#
loop_
_entity.id
_entity.type
_entity.pdbx_description
1 polymer ?
#
loop_
_entity_poly.entity_id
_entity_poly.type
_entity_poly.pdbx_seq_one_letter_code
_entity_poly.pdbx_strand_id
1 'polypeptide(L)'
;MKRKFTLAATVFAAVMNLSNAALAGANDYLFEPVKAELQKGSGVVVTVRLVYKPTGKPVSDAVIFSPRIDMSPEGMATMAAPLTPVTGGEPGTYSFKTDLVMAGGWLLSLSAKVQGEAETVTGKITFKATN
;
A
#
# COMPACT_ATOMS: atom_id res chain seq x y z
N MET A 1 -51.60 -35.82 37.19
CA MET A 1 -51.14 -34.62 36.55
C MET A 1 -49.94 -34.87 35.70
N LYS A 2 -50.09 -34.55 34.46
CA LYS A 2 -49.01 -34.73 33.58
C LYS A 2 -48.23 -33.47 33.48
N ARG A 3 -46.96 -33.61 33.58
CA ARG A 3 -46.06 -32.51 33.31
C ARG A 3 -45.50 -32.65 31.96
N LYS A 4 -45.73 -31.69 31.20
CA LYS A 4 -45.10 -31.64 29.93
C LYS A 4 -43.82 -30.84 30.06
N PHE A 5 -42.78 -31.51 29.81
CA PHE A 5 -41.52 -30.81 29.76
C PHE A 5 -41.21 -30.55 28.31
N THR A 6 -41.38 -29.38 27.96
CA THR A 6 -40.87 -28.96 26.65
C THR A 6 -39.40 -28.79 26.86
N LEU A 7 -38.65 -29.73 26.40
CA LEU A 7 -37.25 -29.48 26.22
C LEU A 7 -37.13 -28.45 25.14
N ALA A 8 -36.88 -27.28 25.55
CA ALA A 8 -36.38 -26.29 24.62
C ALA A 8 -35.02 -26.79 24.18
N ALA A 9 -34.99 -27.40 23.02
CA ALA A 9 -33.73 -27.63 22.39
C ALA A 9 -33.15 -26.29 22.09
N THR A 10 -32.28 -25.88 22.90
CA THR A 10 -31.47 -24.73 22.60
C THR A 10 -30.60 -25.16 21.44
N VAL A 11 -31.04 -24.81 20.29
CA VAL A 11 -30.17 -24.92 19.13
C VAL A 11 -29.06 -23.93 19.36
N PHE A 12 -27.99 -24.44 19.86
CA PHE A 12 -26.77 -23.71 19.88
C PHE A 12 -26.32 -23.65 18.41
N ALA A 13 -26.77 -22.64 17.74
CA ALA A 13 -26.11 -22.25 16.54
C ALA A 13 -24.72 -21.80 16.98
N ALA A 14 -23.80 -22.71 16.93
CA ALA A 14 -22.42 -22.31 16.91
C ALA A 14 -22.28 -21.44 15.66
N VAL A 15 -22.36 -20.18 15.90
CA VAL A 15 -21.84 -19.25 14.95
C VAL A 15 -20.37 -19.60 14.92
N MET A 16 -20.05 -20.47 14.03
CA MET A 16 -18.72 -20.51 13.55
C MET A 16 -18.49 -19.14 12.99
N ASN A 17 -17.95 -18.33 13.83
CA ASN A 17 -17.20 -17.25 13.35
C ASN A 17 -16.06 -17.90 12.58
N LEU A 18 -16.36 -18.28 11.39
CA LEU A 18 -15.38 -18.23 10.37
C LEU A 18 -15.06 -16.76 10.29
N SER A 19 -14.39 -16.30 11.31
CA SER A 19 -13.56 -15.20 11.07
C SER A 19 -12.81 -15.63 9.87
N ASN A 20 -13.19 -15.20 8.82
CA ASN A 20 -12.32 -14.95 7.78
C ASN A 20 -11.20 -14.20 8.42
N ALA A 21 -10.51 -14.98 9.27
CA ALA A 21 -9.30 -14.47 9.82
C ALA A 21 -8.61 -14.05 8.61
N ALA A 22 -9.02 -13.08 8.47
CA ALA A 22 -8.78 -12.19 7.49
C ALA A 22 -7.59 -12.65 6.75
N LEU A 23 -7.82 -13.32 5.75
CA LEU A 23 -6.92 -13.27 4.64
C LEU A 23 -6.96 -11.80 4.25
N ALA A 24 -6.10 -11.01 4.90
CA ALA A 24 -5.86 -9.67 4.46
C ALA A 24 -5.44 -9.80 3.01
N GLY A 25 -6.26 -9.35 2.12
CA GLY A 25 -5.95 -9.33 0.70
C GLY A 25 -5.14 -8.09 0.35
N ALA A 26 -4.68 -8.05 -0.88
CA ALA A 26 -3.93 -6.90 -1.39
C ALA A 26 -4.70 -5.58 -1.23
N ASN A 27 -6.03 -5.65 -1.21
CA ASN A 27 -6.88 -4.47 -1.05
C ASN A 27 -6.91 -3.90 0.37
N ASP A 28 -6.35 -4.62 1.34
CA ASP A 28 -6.26 -4.14 2.71
C ASP A 28 -5.04 -3.27 2.96
N TYR A 29 -4.22 -3.07 1.96
CA TYR A 29 -3.01 -2.28 2.03
C TYR A 29 -3.12 -1.05 1.15
N LEU A 30 -2.51 0.02 1.57
CA LEU A 30 -2.51 1.28 0.84
C LEU A 30 -1.11 1.88 0.86
N PHE A 31 -0.64 2.25 -0.33
CA PHE A 31 0.51 3.13 -0.46
C PHE A 31 0.04 4.57 -0.51
N GLU A 32 0.65 5.42 0.28
CA GLU A 32 0.35 6.84 0.27
C GLU A 32 1.64 7.66 0.21
N PRO A 33 1.62 8.82 -0.42
CA PRO A 33 2.80 9.66 -0.45
C PRO A 33 3.01 10.30 0.90
N VAL A 34 4.26 10.34 1.36
CA VAL A 34 4.59 11.10 2.56
C VAL A 34 4.54 12.60 2.26
N LYS A 35 5.02 12.97 1.08
CA LYS A 35 4.97 14.33 0.59
C LYS A 35 4.62 14.29 -0.91
N ALA A 36 3.42 14.72 -1.24
CA ALA A 36 2.89 14.60 -2.60
C ALA A 36 3.44 15.65 -3.56
N GLU A 37 3.84 16.82 -3.06
CA GLU A 37 4.45 17.87 -3.85
C GLU A 37 5.94 17.96 -3.55
N LEU A 38 6.73 17.97 -4.60
CA LEU A 38 8.18 18.01 -4.50
C LEU A 38 8.72 19.00 -5.52
N GLN A 39 9.81 19.63 -5.18
CA GLN A 39 10.49 20.51 -6.14
C GLN A 39 11.17 19.66 -7.19
N LYS A 40 11.03 20.03 -8.46
CA LYS A 40 11.71 19.31 -9.54
C LYS A 40 13.23 19.43 -9.38
N GLY A 41 13.93 18.46 -9.92
CA GLY A 41 15.40 18.46 -9.87
C GLY A 41 15.98 17.08 -9.98
N SER A 42 17.29 17.02 -9.92
CA SER A 42 18.04 15.77 -9.86
C SER A 42 18.17 15.32 -8.41
N GLY A 43 18.21 14.02 -8.21
CA GLY A 43 18.43 13.46 -6.88
C GLY A 43 17.30 13.75 -5.89
N VAL A 44 16.10 13.89 -6.38
CA VAL A 44 14.92 14.11 -5.54
C VAL A 44 14.54 12.79 -4.88
N VAL A 45 14.20 12.84 -3.60
CA VAL A 45 13.75 11.65 -2.88
C VAL A 45 12.23 11.64 -2.82
N VAL A 46 11.65 10.59 -3.39
CA VAL A 46 10.21 10.32 -3.27
C VAL A 46 10.01 9.25 -2.20
N THR A 47 9.07 9.47 -1.32
CA THR A 47 8.82 8.55 -0.19
C THR A 47 7.36 8.20 -0.14
N VAL A 48 7.09 6.90 -0.01
CA VAL A 48 5.76 6.36 0.19
C VAL A 48 5.68 5.66 1.54
N ARG A 49 4.49 5.65 2.12
CA ARG A 49 4.20 4.87 3.31
C ARG A 49 3.25 3.75 2.92
N LEU A 50 3.54 2.55 3.38
CA LEU A 50 2.64 1.42 3.23
C LEU A 50 1.91 1.20 4.55
N VAL A 51 0.59 1.22 4.50
CA VAL A 51 -0.24 1.02 5.69
C VAL A 51 -1.19 -0.14 5.51
N TYR A 52 -1.46 -0.83 6.60
CA TYR A 52 -2.51 -1.80 6.68
C TYR A 52 -3.80 -1.07 7.07
N LYS A 53 -4.74 -0.97 6.14
CA LYS A 53 -5.92 -0.11 6.28
C LYS A 53 -6.78 -0.41 7.52
N PRO A 54 -7.04 -1.69 7.86
CA PRO A 54 -7.92 -1.96 9.00
C PRO A 54 -7.43 -1.38 10.33
N THR A 55 -6.13 -1.25 10.52
CA THR A 55 -5.56 -0.71 11.75
C THR A 55 -4.84 0.61 11.57
N GLY A 56 -4.57 1.02 10.33
CA GLY A 56 -3.77 2.19 10.04
C GLY A 56 -2.30 2.05 10.40
N LYS A 57 -1.85 0.85 10.72
CA LYS A 57 -0.46 0.62 11.11
C LYS A 57 0.46 0.58 9.91
N PRO A 58 1.65 1.16 10.03
CA PRO A 58 2.65 1.06 8.96
C PRO A 58 3.17 -0.37 8.84
N VAL A 59 3.49 -0.75 7.62
CA VAL A 59 4.06 -2.06 7.28
C VAL A 59 5.53 -1.88 7.00
N SER A 60 6.38 -2.32 7.91
CA SER A 60 7.81 -2.02 7.88
C SER A 60 8.68 -3.10 7.24
N ASP A 61 8.12 -4.26 6.97
CA ASP A 61 8.88 -5.43 6.51
C ASP A 61 8.50 -5.89 5.11
N ALA A 62 7.92 -5.00 4.32
CA ALA A 62 7.57 -5.31 2.94
C ALA A 62 8.80 -5.24 2.05
N VAL A 63 8.83 -6.13 1.05
CA VAL A 63 9.84 -6.11 0.00
C VAL A 63 9.24 -5.43 -1.21
N ILE A 64 9.77 -4.26 -1.55
CA ILE A 64 9.33 -3.48 -2.70
C ILE A 64 10.05 -3.97 -3.94
N PHE A 65 9.32 -4.16 -5.02
CA PHE A 65 9.91 -4.58 -6.29
C PHE A 65 9.20 -3.94 -7.47
N SER A 66 9.86 -3.95 -8.60
CA SER A 66 9.40 -3.37 -9.87
C SER A 66 8.92 -1.91 -9.76
N PRO A 67 9.68 -1.04 -9.10
CA PRO A 67 9.28 0.36 -9.05
C PRO A 67 9.54 1.02 -10.42
N ARG A 68 8.62 1.89 -10.80
CA ARG A 68 8.75 2.69 -12.02
C ARG A 68 8.12 4.06 -11.79
N ILE A 69 8.77 5.10 -12.25
CA ILE A 69 8.22 6.44 -12.19
C ILE A 69 8.24 7.06 -13.58
N ASP A 70 7.12 7.60 -14.00
CA ASP A 70 6.99 8.21 -15.32
C ASP A 70 5.96 9.35 -15.32
N MET A 71 5.90 10.08 -16.41
CA MET A 71 4.97 11.19 -16.55
C MET A 71 3.64 10.83 -17.23
N SER A 72 3.15 9.61 -17.01
CA SER A 72 1.84 9.21 -17.55
C SER A 72 0.69 10.15 -17.14
N PRO A 73 0.67 10.77 -15.96
CA PRO A 73 -0.37 11.77 -15.67
C PRO A 73 -0.39 12.96 -16.63
N GLU A 74 0.73 13.23 -17.28
CA GLU A 74 0.83 14.30 -18.30
C GLU A 74 0.72 13.75 -19.73
N GLY A 75 0.31 12.48 -19.88
CA GLY A 75 0.24 11.84 -21.18
C GLY A 75 1.59 11.43 -21.75
N MET A 76 2.62 11.38 -20.93
CA MET A 76 3.99 11.07 -21.36
C MET A 76 4.53 9.85 -20.65
N ALA A 77 3.91 8.70 -20.89
CA ALA A 77 4.28 7.46 -20.20
C ALA A 77 5.68 6.95 -20.56
N THR A 78 6.23 7.38 -21.68
CA THR A 78 7.60 7.02 -22.07
C THR A 78 8.65 7.87 -21.35
N MET A 79 8.24 8.95 -20.72
CA MET A 79 9.13 9.80 -19.96
C MET A 79 9.28 9.24 -18.54
N ALA A 80 10.24 8.35 -18.41
CA ALA A 80 10.53 7.67 -17.15
C ALA A 80 11.83 8.22 -16.56
N ALA A 81 11.95 8.10 -15.25
CA ALA A 81 13.16 8.46 -14.53
C ALA A 81 13.73 7.24 -13.81
N PRO A 82 15.03 7.22 -13.54
CA PRO A 82 15.62 6.14 -12.78
C PRO A 82 15.19 6.21 -11.31
N LEU A 83 15.12 5.06 -10.67
CA LEU A 83 14.79 4.94 -9.25
C LEU A 83 15.90 4.16 -8.56
N THR A 84 16.46 4.75 -7.52
CA THR A 84 17.46 4.10 -6.67
C THR A 84 16.90 4.01 -5.26
N PRO A 85 16.76 2.81 -4.69
CA PRO A 85 16.29 2.69 -3.32
C PRO A 85 17.18 3.43 -2.33
N VAL A 86 16.56 4.10 -1.38
CA VAL A 86 17.25 4.76 -0.28
C VAL A 86 16.85 4.05 1.01
N THR A 87 17.86 3.58 1.74
CA THR A 87 17.63 2.91 3.02
C THR A 87 17.61 3.90 4.16
N GLY A 88 16.93 3.52 5.24
CA GLY A 88 16.73 4.39 6.39
C GLY A 88 15.40 5.10 6.33
N GLY A 89 15.08 5.84 7.37
CA GLY A 89 13.80 6.52 7.50
C GLY A 89 12.88 5.83 8.48
N GLU A 90 11.67 6.33 8.57
CA GLU A 90 10.70 5.81 9.52
C GLU A 90 10.19 4.43 9.10
N PRO A 91 9.88 3.56 10.07
CA PRO A 91 9.29 2.27 9.75
C PRO A 91 8.01 2.42 8.91
N GLY A 92 7.87 1.56 7.91
CA GLY A 92 6.73 1.60 7.00
C GLY A 92 6.87 2.59 5.86
N THR A 93 7.99 3.30 5.76
CA THR A 93 8.28 4.18 4.63
C THR A 93 9.31 3.56 3.71
N TYR A 94 9.16 3.86 2.43
CA TYR A 94 10.02 3.35 1.36
C TYR A 94 10.38 4.52 0.46
N SER A 95 11.66 4.76 0.28
CA SER A 95 12.15 5.93 -0.41
C SER A 95 13.00 5.56 -1.61
N PHE A 96 12.93 6.40 -2.62
CA PHE A 96 13.70 6.25 -3.85
C PHE A 96 14.26 7.61 -4.25
N LYS A 97 15.50 7.59 -4.68
CA LYS A 97 16.10 8.76 -5.32
C LYS A 97 15.80 8.70 -6.81
N THR A 98 15.38 9.81 -7.37
CA THR A 98 14.99 9.91 -8.77
C THR A 98 15.28 11.31 -9.31
N ASP A 99 15.11 11.48 -10.61
CA ASP A 99 15.32 12.75 -11.29
C ASP A 99 13.98 13.23 -11.84
N LEU A 100 13.37 14.17 -11.15
CA LEU A 100 12.14 14.81 -11.59
C LEU A 100 12.49 16.05 -12.41
N VAL A 101 12.85 15.81 -13.66
CA VAL A 101 13.46 16.86 -14.52
C VAL A 101 12.48 17.87 -15.06
N MET A 102 11.19 17.58 -14.98
CA MET A 102 10.13 18.47 -15.45
C MET A 102 9.08 18.66 -14.38
N ALA A 103 8.50 19.84 -14.33
CA ALA A 103 7.32 20.10 -13.51
C ALA A 103 6.12 19.33 -14.07
N GLY A 104 5.25 18.89 -13.21
CA GLY A 104 4.05 18.16 -13.56
C GLY A 104 3.87 16.90 -12.72
N GLY A 105 2.90 16.08 -13.13
CA GLY A 105 2.58 14.84 -12.45
C GLY A 105 3.50 13.69 -12.84
N TRP A 106 4.01 13.01 -11.82
CA TRP A 106 4.83 11.82 -11.97
C TRP A 106 4.16 10.66 -11.26
N LEU A 107 3.92 9.58 -11.96
CA LEU A 107 3.29 8.38 -11.40
C LEU A 107 4.35 7.39 -10.98
N LEU A 108 4.40 7.08 -9.70
CA LEU A 108 5.17 5.99 -9.16
C LEU A 108 4.29 4.74 -9.09
N SER A 109 4.69 3.72 -9.82
CA SER A 109 4.06 2.39 -9.77
C SER A 109 5.02 1.43 -9.10
N LEU A 110 4.54 0.64 -8.18
CA LEU A 110 5.38 -0.31 -7.48
C LEU A 110 4.58 -1.48 -6.96
N SER A 111 5.29 -2.52 -6.60
CA SER A 111 4.71 -3.73 -6.03
C SER A 111 5.41 -4.06 -4.72
N ALA A 112 4.71 -4.74 -3.84
CA ALA A 112 5.26 -5.14 -2.56
C ALA A 112 4.83 -6.56 -2.21
N LYS A 113 5.76 -7.29 -1.65
CA LYS A 113 5.50 -8.53 -0.95
C LYS A 113 5.46 -8.22 0.54
N VAL A 114 4.31 -8.45 1.13
CA VAL A 114 4.13 -8.28 2.58
C VAL A 114 4.25 -9.65 3.23
N GLN A 115 5.02 -9.72 4.29
CA GLN A 115 5.24 -10.97 4.98
C GLN A 115 3.93 -11.53 5.52
N GLY A 116 3.65 -12.80 5.24
CA GLY A 116 2.42 -13.44 5.63
C GLY A 116 1.27 -13.30 4.65
N GLU A 117 1.43 -12.49 3.60
CA GLU A 117 0.40 -12.30 2.58
C GLU A 117 0.71 -13.10 1.33
N ALA A 118 -0.31 -13.78 0.80
CA ALA A 118 -0.18 -14.56 -0.43
C ALA A 118 -0.22 -13.67 -1.67
N GLU A 119 -0.95 -12.56 -1.59
CA GLU A 119 -1.13 -11.67 -2.73
C GLU A 119 -0.10 -10.57 -2.76
N THR A 120 0.29 -10.18 -3.97
CA THR A 120 1.14 -9.01 -4.18
C THR A 120 0.33 -7.74 -4.01
N VAL A 121 0.86 -6.83 -3.22
CA VAL A 121 0.28 -5.49 -3.07
C VAL A 121 0.86 -4.60 -4.16
N THR A 122 -0.01 -3.92 -4.89
CA THR A 122 0.42 -2.96 -5.90
C THR A 122 -0.04 -1.56 -5.54
N GLY A 123 0.72 -0.56 -5.95
CA GLY A 123 0.36 0.82 -5.71
C GLY A 123 0.71 1.72 -6.87
N LYS A 124 -0.08 2.76 -7.02
CA LYS A 124 0.15 3.85 -7.97
C LYS A 124 -0.03 5.16 -7.24
N ILE A 125 1.03 5.90 -7.14
CA ILE A 125 1.06 7.14 -6.37
C ILE A 125 1.53 8.26 -7.27
N THR A 126 0.76 9.34 -7.33
CA THR A 126 1.13 10.51 -8.12
C THR A 126 1.82 11.54 -7.26
N PHE A 127 3.00 11.96 -7.69
CA PHE A 127 3.73 13.08 -7.12
C PHE A 127 3.67 14.24 -8.08
N LYS A 128 3.59 15.44 -7.54
CA LYS A 128 3.63 16.66 -8.34
C LYS A 128 4.97 17.33 -8.18
N ALA A 129 5.71 17.44 -9.28
CA ALA A 129 6.94 18.19 -9.31
C ALA A 129 6.63 19.67 -9.62
N THR A 130 7.15 20.54 -8.81
CA THR A 130 6.96 21.99 -8.93
C THR A 130 8.27 22.70 -9.27
N ASN A 131 8.18 23.89 -9.79
CA ASN A 131 9.35 24.74 -10.11
C ASN A 131 10.02 25.25 -8.85
#